data_42daa4d46ed2ae1469f690f8cb9b4a68
#
_entry.id   42daa4d46ed2ae1469f690f8cb9b4a68
#
_cell.length_a   1.000
_cell.length_b   1.000
_cell.length_c   1.000
_cell.angle_alpha   90.00
_cell.angle_beta   90.00
_cell.angle_gamma   90.00
#
_symmetry.space_group_name_H-M   'P 1'
#
loop_
_entity.id
_entity.type
_entity.pdbx_description
1 polymer ?
#
loop_
_entity_poly.entity_id
_entity_poly.type
_entity_poly.pdbx_seq_one_letter_code
_entity_poly.pdbx_strand_id
1 'polypeptide(L)'
;MIVIFEVLEHLSNWKSFLEKIKLNLNPKGILILSTINRNLLAKFLSIDLAENYLKWIPNNTHTFHKFIKPEELDYILTKNNFTNVNFRGLTYQPLKNKWQLSQNTSVNYFCNCKLA
;
A
#
# COMPACT_ATOMS: atom_id res chain seq x y z
N MET A 1 -3.30 17.70 -3.51
CA MET A 1 -2.59 16.41 -3.30
C MET A 1 -3.15 15.73 -2.07
N ILE A 2 -3.38 14.44 -2.15
CA ILE A 2 -3.83 13.63 -1.02
C ILE A 2 -2.78 12.54 -0.76
N VAL A 3 -2.43 12.33 0.50
CA VAL A 3 -1.44 11.35 0.91
C VAL A 3 -2.09 10.39 1.91
N ILE A 4 -1.96 9.08 1.67
CA ILE A 4 -2.58 8.04 2.48
C ILE A 4 -1.55 6.95 2.74
N PHE A 5 -1.02 6.86 3.95
CA PHE A 5 -0.01 5.86 4.29
C PHE A 5 -0.57 4.81 5.23
N GLU A 6 -0.50 3.54 4.81
CA GLU A 6 -0.87 2.36 5.61
C GLU A 6 -2.31 2.44 6.14
N VAL A 7 -3.26 2.85 5.30
CA VAL A 7 -4.68 2.96 5.65
C VAL A 7 -5.53 1.92 4.94
N LEU A 8 -5.31 1.69 3.64
CA LEU A 8 -6.21 0.87 2.82
C LEU A 8 -6.38 -0.55 3.35
N GLU A 9 -5.32 -1.15 3.87
CA GLU A 9 -5.34 -2.52 4.40
C GLU A 9 -6.15 -2.67 5.68
N HIS A 10 -6.55 -1.58 6.30
CA HIS A 10 -7.39 -1.58 7.49
C HIS A 10 -8.86 -1.32 7.20
N LEU A 11 -9.21 -1.03 5.95
CA LEU A 11 -10.57 -0.69 5.55
C LEU A 11 -11.31 -1.94 5.07
N SER A 12 -12.60 -2.04 5.41
CA SER A 12 -13.44 -3.12 4.94
C SER A 12 -13.76 -3.00 3.46
N ASN A 13 -13.79 -1.79 2.92
CA ASN A 13 -14.07 -1.53 1.50
C ASN A 13 -13.16 -0.41 0.97
N TRP A 14 -11.91 -0.77 0.70
CA TRP A 14 -10.93 0.20 0.20
C TRP A 14 -11.26 0.72 -1.19
N LYS A 15 -11.99 -0.05 -2.01
CA LYS A 15 -12.39 0.38 -3.35
C LYS A 15 -13.34 1.55 -3.29
N SER A 16 -14.35 1.47 -2.42
CA SER A 16 -15.29 2.56 -2.19
C SER A 16 -14.60 3.80 -1.61
N PHE A 17 -13.61 3.58 -0.75
CA PHE A 17 -12.82 4.68 -0.18
C PHE A 17 -12.06 5.45 -1.28
N LEU A 18 -11.47 4.74 -2.24
CA LEU A 18 -10.79 5.40 -3.37
C LEU A 18 -11.75 6.20 -4.25
N GLU A 19 -12.98 5.75 -4.42
CA GLU A 19 -14.00 6.53 -5.12
C GLU A 19 -14.28 7.86 -4.40
N LYS A 20 -14.33 7.84 -3.08
CA LYS A 20 -14.51 9.06 -2.29
C LYS A 20 -13.30 9.98 -2.39
N ILE A 21 -12.09 9.41 -2.39
CA ILE A 21 -10.87 10.19 -2.60
C ILE A 21 -10.92 10.93 -3.92
N LYS A 22 -11.34 10.25 -4.98
CA LYS A 22 -11.49 10.86 -6.30
C LYS A 22 -12.39 12.09 -6.27
N LEU A 23 -13.51 12.03 -5.53
CA LEU A 23 -14.44 13.15 -5.42
C LEU A 23 -13.84 14.36 -4.69
N ASN A 24 -12.84 14.15 -3.88
CA ASN A 24 -12.21 15.20 -3.08
C ASN A 24 -10.89 15.69 -3.67
N LEU A 25 -10.54 15.23 -4.86
CA LEU A 25 -9.28 15.59 -5.51
C LEU A 25 -9.57 16.42 -6.74
N ASN A 26 -8.85 17.53 -6.90
CA ASN A 26 -8.99 18.37 -8.08
C ASN A 26 -8.53 17.64 -9.34
N PRO A 27 -9.02 18.01 -10.54
CA PRO A 27 -8.47 17.51 -11.79
C PRO A 27 -6.94 17.68 -11.81
N LYS A 28 -6.23 16.68 -12.31
CA LYS A 28 -4.75 16.60 -12.28
C LYS A 28 -4.14 16.59 -10.88
N GLY A 29 -4.96 16.45 -9.85
CA GLY A 29 -4.48 16.30 -8.48
C GLY A 29 -3.71 15.00 -8.29
N ILE A 30 -2.76 14.99 -7.36
CA ILE A 30 -1.87 13.86 -7.10
C ILE A 30 -2.35 13.08 -5.89
N LEU A 31 -2.36 11.76 -6.02
CA LEU A 31 -2.59 10.82 -4.93
C LEU A 31 -1.32 10.03 -4.68
N ILE A 32 -0.88 9.99 -3.45
CA ILE A 32 0.25 9.15 -3.01
C ILE A 32 -0.27 8.25 -1.89
N LEU A 33 -0.05 6.96 -2.03
CA LEU A 33 -0.48 6.02 -0.99
C LEU A 33 0.57 4.93 -0.76
N SER A 34 0.50 4.28 0.39
CA SER A 34 1.29 3.09 0.67
C SER A 34 0.40 2.03 1.30
N THR A 35 0.74 0.77 1.04
CA THR A 35 0.03 -0.37 1.60
C THR A 35 0.92 -1.62 1.54
N ILE A 36 0.34 -2.79 1.79
CA ILE A 36 1.07 -4.05 1.88
C ILE A 36 0.53 -5.03 0.83
N ASN A 37 1.46 -5.69 0.12
CA ASN A 37 1.12 -6.66 -0.91
C ASN A 37 0.59 -7.95 -0.29
N ARG A 38 -0.46 -8.53 -0.90
CA ARG A 38 -1.03 -9.81 -0.44
C ARG A 38 -0.28 -10.97 -1.07
N ASN A 39 0.80 -11.42 -0.41
CA ASN A 39 1.53 -12.61 -0.78
C ASN A 39 2.14 -13.28 0.47
N LEU A 40 2.70 -14.48 0.31
CA LEU A 40 3.22 -15.22 1.45
C LEU A 40 4.43 -14.55 2.11
N LEU A 41 5.27 -13.88 1.33
CA LEU A 41 6.41 -13.14 1.88
C LEU A 41 5.94 -11.98 2.75
N ALA A 42 4.96 -11.22 2.28
CA ALA A 42 4.39 -10.11 3.05
C ALA A 42 3.73 -10.62 4.33
N LYS A 43 2.99 -11.73 4.26
CA LYS A 43 2.41 -12.36 5.43
C LYS A 43 3.46 -12.75 6.44
N PHE A 44 4.52 -13.42 5.98
CA PHE A 44 5.61 -13.84 6.87
C PHE A 44 6.28 -12.65 7.55
N LEU A 45 6.66 -11.63 6.78
CA LEU A 45 7.40 -10.49 7.33
C LEU A 45 6.54 -9.57 8.17
N SER A 46 5.29 -9.34 7.78
CA SER A 46 4.42 -8.37 8.44
C SER A 46 3.66 -8.95 9.62
N ILE A 47 3.16 -10.18 9.50
CA ILE A 47 2.33 -10.80 10.52
C ILE A 47 3.15 -11.79 11.35
N ASP A 48 3.75 -12.77 10.68
CA ASP A 48 4.40 -13.88 11.40
C ASP A 48 5.66 -13.44 12.10
N LEU A 49 6.46 -12.58 11.47
CA LEU A 49 7.73 -12.14 12.05
C LEU A 49 7.57 -10.87 12.89
N ALA A 50 7.01 -9.80 12.31
CA ALA A 50 6.97 -8.51 12.99
C ALA A 50 5.95 -8.49 14.15
N GLU A 51 4.76 -9.05 13.98
CA GLU A 51 3.74 -9.04 15.04
C GLU A 51 3.96 -10.15 16.06
N ASN A 52 4.16 -11.39 15.60
CA ASN A 52 4.12 -12.57 16.46
C ASN A 52 5.47 -12.95 17.05
N TYR A 53 6.54 -12.85 16.29
CA TYR A 53 7.86 -13.29 16.71
C TYR A 53 8.71 -12.16 17.28
N LEU A 54 8.97 -11.11 16.49
CA LEU A 54 9.79 -9.99 16.91
C LEU A 54 9.01 -8.95 17.72
N LYS A 55 7.67 -8.96 17.62
CA LYS A 55 6.79 -8.03 18.33
C LYS A 55 7.14 -6.56 18.07
N TRP A 56 7.59 -6.26 16.85
CA TRP A 56 7.88 -4.88 16.44
C TRP A 56 6.61 -4.02 16.41
N ILE A 57 5.46 -4.67 16.16
CA ILE A 57 4.15 -4.02 16.13
C ILE A 57 3.17 -4.86 16.94
N PRO A 58 2.08 -4.26 17.46
CA PRO A 58 1.08 -4.99 18.24
C PRO A 58 0.49 -6.15 17.45
N ASN A 59 0.13 -7.22 18.15
CA ASN A 59 -0.55 -8.37 17.56
C ASN A 59 -1.88 -7.92 16.92
N ASN A 60 -2.25 -8.60 15.82
CA ASN A 60 -3.49 -8.32 15.08
C ASN A 60 -3.53 -6.94 14.42
N THR A 61 -2.38 -6.26 14.26
CA THR A 61 -2.31 -5.01 13.52
C THR A 61 -2.62 -5.23 12.04
N HIS A 62 -2.19 -6.36 11.47
CA HIS A 62 -2.38 -6.69 10.07
C HIS A 62 -3.28 -7.92 9.89
N THR A 63 -4.17 -7.86 8.89
CA THR A 63 -5.00 -8.97 8.47
C THR A 63 -4.66 -9.29 7.01
N PHE A 64 -4.14 -10.50 6.75
CA PHE A 64 -3.63 -10.88 5.44
C PHE A 64 -4.65 -10.68 4.31
N HIS A 65 -5.92 -11.04 4.55
CA HIS A 65 -6.97 -10.94 3.53
C HIS A 65 -7.23 -9.50 3.06
N LYS A 66 -6.84 -8.52 3.87
CA LYS A 66 -7.00 -7.10 3.55
C LYS A 66 -5.80 -6.51 2.85
N PHE A 67 -4.70 -7.26 2.69
CA PHE A 67 -3.55 -6.82 1.93
C PHE A 67 -3.94 -6.70 0.45
N ILE A 68 -3.31 -5.77 -0.26
CA ILE A 68 -3.73 -5.39 -1.60
C ILE A 68 -2.57 -5.60 -2.57
N LYS A 69 -2.81 -6.41 -3.62
CA LYS A 69 -1.81 -6.61 -4.67
C LYS A 69 -1.70 -5.34 -5.53
N PRO A 70 -0.48 -4.99 -5.99
CA PRO A 70 -0.32 -3.84 -6.89
C PRO A 70 -1.23 -3.91 -8.11
N GLU A 71 -1.42 -5.10 -8.70
CA GLU A 71 -2.29 -5.28 -9.87
C GLU A 71 -3.74 -4.95 -9.56
N GLU A 72 -4.22 -5.30 -8.37
CA GLU A 72 -5.58 -4.97 -7.94
C GLU A 72 -5.75 -3.47 -7.77
N LEU A 73 -4.75 -2.83 -7.16
CA LEU A 73 -4.78 -1.38 -6.94
C LEU A 73 -4.72 -0.62 -8.27
N ASP A 74 -3.84 -1.05 -9.18
CA ASP A 74 -3.72 -0.45 -10.51
C ASP A 74 -5.04 -0.51 -11.26
N TYR A 75 -5.70 -1.67 -11.24
CA TYR A 75 -6.99 -1.85 -11.91
C TYR A 75 -8.05 -0.87 -11.36
N ILE A 76 -8.17 -0.75 -10.06
CA ILE A 76 -9.16 0.12 -9.44
C ILE A 76 -8.84 1.60 -9.66
N LEU A 77 -7.58 1.99 -9.58
CA LEU A 77 -7.17 3.37 -9.85
C LEU A 77 -7.45 3.75 -11.30
N THR A 78 -7.09 2.88 -12.24
CA THR A 78 -7.33 3.13 -13.67
C THR A 78 -8.83 3.22 -13.95
N LYS A 79 -9.64 2.37 -13.35
CA LYS A 79 -11.08 2.38 -13.48
C LYS A 79 -11.69 3.71 -12.97
N ASN A 80 -11.06 4.33 -11.99
CA ASN A 80 -11.48 5.59 -11.41
C ASN A 80 -10.82 6.81 -12.07
N ASN A 81 -10.30 6.65 -13.27
CA ASN A 81 -9.71 7.72 -14.09
C ASN A 81 -8.40 8.30 -13.52
N PHE A 82 -7.70 7.54 -12.71
CA PHE A 82 -6.33 7.90 -12.35
C PHE A 82 -5.38 7.45 -13.46
N THR A 83 -4.38 8.28 -13.74
CA THR A 83 -3.37 8.04 -14.77
C THR A 83 -1.98 8.12 -14.16
N ASN A 84 -0.96 7.72 -14.94
CA ASN A 84 0.44 7.73 -14.50
C ASN A 84 0.60 6.99 -13.17
N VAL A 85 0.02 5.78 -13.11
CA VAL A 85 0.08 4.94 -11.90
C VAL A 85 1.45 4.29 -11.83
N ASN A 86 2.23 4.65 -10.81
CA ASN A 86 3.59 4.15 -10.61
C ASN A 86 3.72 3.49 -9.23
N PHE A 87 4.49 2.41 -9.17
CA PHE A 87 4.72 1.65 -7.94
C PHE A 87 6.20 1.64 -7.58
N ARG A 88 6.50 1.79 -6.29
CA ARG A 88 7.85 1.67 -5.73
C ARG A 88 7.78 0.83 -4.46
N GLY A 89 8.67 -0.12 -4.34
CA GLY A 89 8.75 -0.93 -3.13
C GLY A 89 9.43 -0.21 -1.98
N LEU A 90 9.14 -0.66 -0.76
CA LEU A 90 9.84 -0.23 0.44
C LEU A 90 10.53 -1.46 1.00
N THR A 91 11.87 -1.46 0.96
CA THR A 91 12.70 -2.60 1.34
C THR A 91 13.52 -2.27 2.58
N TYR A 92 13.46 -3.16 3.58
CA TYR A 92 14.28 -3.05 4.78
C TYR A 92 15.61 -3.75 4.57
N GLN A 93 16.71 -3.09 4.93
CA GLN A 93 18.07 -3.64 4.90
C GLN A 93 18.53 -3.91 6.32
N PRO A 94 18.47 -5.18 6.78
CA PRO A 94 18.80 -5.51 8.18
C PRO A 94 20.23 -5.13 8.59
N LEU A 95 21.20 -5.32 7.69
CA LEU A 95 22.61 -5.03 7.99
C LEU A 95 22.86 -3.54 8.21
N LYS A 96 22.11 -2.68 7.56
CA LYS A 96 22.24 -1.22 7.67
C LYS A 96 21.16 -0.60 8.54
N ASN A 97 20.21 -1.40 9.01
CA ASN A 97 19.03 -0.94 9.74
C ASN A 97 18.37 0.25 9.07
N LYS A 98 18.13 0.13 7.75
CA LYS A 98 17.57 1.19 6.92
C LYS A 98 16.43 0.69 6.05
N TRP A 99 15.46 1.56 5.83
CA TRP A 99 14.42 1.38 4.82
C TRP A 99 14.78 2.21 3.59
N GLN A 100 14.55 1.65 2.39
CA GLN A 100 14.80 2.39 1.16
C GLN A 100 13.76 2.06 0.10
N LEU A 101 13.54 2.99 -0.82
CA LEU A 101 12.70 2.76 -1.99
C LEU A 101 13.44 1.86 -2.99
N SER A 102 12.71 0.95 -3.63
CA SER A 102 13.26 0.01 -4.60
C SER A 102 12.19 -0.38 -5.62
N GLN A 103 12.55 -1.23 -6.57
CA GLN A 103 11.58 -1.80 -7.49
C GLN A 103 10.85 -3.02 -6.90
N ASN A 104 11.25 -3.47 -5.72
CA ASN A 104 10.67 -4.65 -5.09
C ASN A 104 9.41 -4.29 -4.30
N THR A 105 8.24 -4.58 -4.87
CA THR A 105 6.93 -4.34 -4.26
C THR A 105 6.38 -5.57 -3.53
N SER A 106 7.25 -6.53 -3.16
CA SER A 106 6.81 -7.80 -2.58
C SER A 106 6.16 -7.67 -1.22
N VAL A 107 6.49 -6.66 -0.43
CA VAL A 107 5.93 -6.47 0.91
C VAL A 107 5.22 -5.12 0.96
N ASN A 108 5.87 -4.10 1.51
CA ASN A 108 5.32 -2.74 1.53
C ASN A 108 5.64 -2.04 0.21
N TYR A 109 4.73 -1.24 -0.28
CA TYR A 109 4.98 -0.48 -1.49
C TYR A 109 4.25 0.87 -1.45
N PHE A 110 4.77 1.80 -2.23
CA PHE A 110 4.15 3.09 -2.50
C PHE A 110 3.56 3.09 -3.89
N CYS A 111 2.48 3.82 -4.04
CA CYS A 111 1.86 4.09 -5.32
C CYS A 111 1.65 5.59 -5.45
N ASN A 112 1.98 6.16 -6.59
CA ASN A 112 1.62 7.52 -6.91
C ASN A 112 0.91 7.56 -8.25
N CYS A 113 -0.08 8.43 -8.34
CA CYS A 113 -0.87 8.59 -9.57
C CYS A 113 -1.48 9.98 -9.61
N LYS A 114 -2.10 10.30 -10.74
CA LYS A 114 -2.69 11.61 -10.99
C LYS A 114 -4.11 11.43 -11.49
N LEU A 115 -5.04 12.22 -10.98
CA LEU A 115 -6.42 12.22 -11.48
C LEU A 115 -6.43 12.88 -12.87
N ALA A 116 -7.09 12.23 -13.81
CA ALA A 116 -7.17 12.71 -15.18
C ALA A 116 -7.96 14.02 -15.28
#